data_48e35024ee195e5506fdacf391913568
#
_entry.id   48e35024ee195e5506fdacf391913568
#
_cell.length_a   1.000
_cell.length_b   1.000
_cell.length_c   1.000
_cell.angle_alpha   90.00
_cell.angle_beta   90.00
_cell.angle_gamma   90.00
#
_symmetry.space_group_name_H-M   'P 1'
#
loop_
_entity.id
_entity.type
_entity.pdbx_description
1 polymer ?
#
loop_
_entity_poly.entity_id
_entity_poly.type
_entity_poly.pdbx_seq_one_letter_code
_entity_poly.pdbx_strand_id
1 'polypeptide(L)'
;AGPLLVVLWSMVLPWLSLQTTGEWGASLILRMAGQTQDYAACGGRRVLWANVLTLIAQHPWLGWGWGETDYAHFMTAYSEMRFCDMLDNAHDLPLHLALELGVPFALAVLFVTVVWLWRRRPWQERNPWRIMAWCWLLVLALHSMLEYPLWYGPFQMTLGLALGLLSAPATTDKSEVTQGVPVLVAATLFMGCLYAAWDFNRVGQIYRHASARDAAYKDDPLGHAKQSWLFKNQADFAELTTQTVTAENAKDIYPQALRLMHYSPEARVVQRAIDSAQLLGDDEQAQALATRLQDIKNNTPR
;
A
#
# COMPACT_ATOMS: atom_id res chain seq x y z
N ALA A 1 -12.38 -1.09 -33.08
CA ALA A 1 -12.75 0.34 -32.94
C ALA A 1 -12.70 0.83 -31.47
N GLY A 2 -13.06 -0.02 -30.47
CA GLY A 2 -13.13 0.39 -29.05
C GLY A 2 -11.82 0.91 -28.44
N PRO A 3 -10.69 0.20 -28.53
CA PRO A 3 -9.44 0.64 -27.93
C PRO A 3 -8.89 1.95 -28.49
N LEU A 4 -9.06 2.16 -29.81
CA LEU A 4 -8.65 3.40 -30.49
C LEU A 4 -9.48 4.61 -30.01
N LEU A 5 -10.76 4.41 -29.74
CA LEU A 5 -11.64 5.44 -29.21
C LEU A 5 -11.27 5.85 -27.77
N VAL A 6 -10.85 4.89 -26.94
CA VAL A 6 -10.39 5.18 -25.57
C VAL A 6 -9.08 5.96 -25.57
N VAL A 7 -8.12 5.58 -26.43
CA VAL A 7 -6.85 6.30 -26.59
C VAL A 7 -7.08 7.71 -27.16
N LEU A 8 -7.91 7.84 -28.20
CA LEU A 8 -8.30 9.15 -28.73
C LEU A 8 -9.02 10.01 -27.71
N TRP A 9 -9.93 9.41 -26.93
CA TRP A 9 -10.68 10.10 -25.88
C TRP A 9 -9.76 10.58 -24.75
N SER A 10 -8.79 9.76 -24.34
CA SER A 10 -7.80 10.14 -23.32
C SER A 10 -6.83 11.25 -23.78
N MET A 11 -6.64 11.42 -25.09
CA MET A 11 -5.86 12.52 -25.66
C MET A 11 -6.70 13.78 -25.94
N VAL A 12 -7.94 13.60 -26.37
CA VAL A 12 -8.84 14.71 -26.78
C VAL A 12 -9.53 15.37 -25.58
N LEU A 13 -9.87 14.61 -24.54
CA LEU A 13 -10.50 15.17 -23.33
C LEU A 13 -9.64 16.23 -22.61
N PRO A 14 -8.33 16.01 -22.38
CA PRO A 14 -7.48 17.04 -21.80
C PRO A 14 -7.37 18.29 -22.70
N TRP A 15 -7.37 18.10 -24.00
CA TRP A 15 -7.30 19.21 -24.95
C TRP A 15 -8.61 20.02 -25.04
N LEU A 16 -9.76 19.36 -25.01
CA LEU A 16 -11.09 20.00 -24.93
C LEU A 16 -11.31 20.72 -23.60
N SER A 17 -10.86 20.14 -22.50
CA SER A 17 -10.98 20.76 -21.17
C SER A 17 -10.11 22.02 -21.04
N LEU A 18 -9.00 22.14 -21.77
CA LEU A 18 -8.20 23.34 -21.87
C LEU A 18 -8.95 24.51 -22.57
N GLN A 19 -9.90 24.20 -23.46
CA GLN A 19 -10.63 25.22 -24.20
C GLN A 19 -11.94 25.66 -23.52
N THR A 20 -12.53 24.83 -22.67
CA THR A 20 -13.88 25.06 -22.15
C THR A 20 -13.96 25.49 -20.70
N THR A 21 -12.95 25.26 -19.88
CA THR A 21 -12.99 25.65 -18.46
C THR A 21 -11.56 25.87 -17.93
N GLY A 22 -11.19 27.14 -17.71
CA GLY A 22 -9.85 27.57 -17.33
C GLY A 22 -9.29 27.02 -16.01
N GLU A 23 -10.03 26.24 -15.23
CA GLU A 23 -9.56 25.74 -13.94
C GLU A 23 -9.41 24.23 -13.85
N TRP A 24 -10.25 23.41 -14.50
CA TRP A 24 -10.19 21.95 -14.37
C TRP A 24 -9.17 21.29 -15.30
N GLY A 25 -8.99 21.78 -16.51
CA GLY A 25 -8.02 21.27 -17.46
C GLY A 25 -6.59 21.75 -17.17
N ALA A 26 -6.46 23.01 -16.72
CA ALA A 26 -5.22 23.55 -16.23
C ALA A 26 -4.65 22.72 -15.06
N SER A 27 -5.47 22.16 -14.18
CA SER A 27 -4.97 21.40 -13.04
C SER A 27 -4.25 20.10 -13.41
N LEU A 28 -4.57 19.41 -14.52
CA LEU A 28 -3.88 18.20 -14.93
C LEU A 28 -2.58 18.48 -15.67
N ILE A 29 -2.58 19.45 -16.58
CA ILE A 29 -1.38 19.87 -17.31
C ILE A 29 -0.48 20.74 -16.41
N LEU A 30 -1.04 21.58 -15.55
CA LEU A 30 -0.28 22.32 -14.54
C LEU A 30 0.20 21.38 -13.42
N ARG A 31 -0.50 20.30 -13.06
CA ARG A 31 0.05 19.23 -12.23
C ARG A 31 1.13 18.42 -12.95
N MET A 32 1.03 18.23 -14.24
CA MET A 32 2.08 17.58 -15.05
C MET A 32 3.24 18.54 -15.39
N ALA A 33 2.97 19.83 -15.56
CA ALA A 33 3.97 20.86 -15.87
C ALA A 33 4.34 21.75 -14.69
N GLY A 34 3.51 21.83 -13.67
CA GLY A 34 3.59 22.72 -12.53
C GLY A 34 3.62 22.02 -11.18
N GLN A 35 4.00 20.74 -11.13
CA GLN A 35 4.66 20.25 -9.93
C GLN A 35 5.86 21.18 -9.75
N THR A 36 5.74 22.07 -8.78
CA THR A 36 6.74 23.08 -8.45
C THR A 36 8.11 22.46 -8.55
N GLN A 37 9.07 23.18 -9.11
CA GLN A 37 10.41 22.65 -9.39
C GLN A 37 11.02 21.87 -8.22
N ASP A 38 10.66 22.19 -6.99
CA ASP A 38 11.16 21.53 -5.78
C ASP A 38 10.50 20.16 -5.52
N TYR A 39 9.17 20.03 -5.69
CA TYR A 39 8.49 18.74 -5.56
C TYR A 39 8.79 17.82 -6.77
N ALA A 40 8.93 18.39 -7.96
CA ALA A 40 9.37 17.65 -9.14
C ALA A 40 10.79 17.10 -9.00
N ALA A 41 11.63 17.71 -8.18
CA ALA A 41 13.00 17.23 -7.96
C ALA A 41 13.02 15.95 -7.10
N CYS A 42 12.30 15.90 -5.96
CA CYS A 42 12.36 14.76 -5.02
C CYS A 42 11.16 13.81 -5.08
N GLY A 43 9.98 14.24 -5.56
CA GLY A 43 8.74 13.45 -5.63
C GLY A 43 8.56 12.64 -6.91
N GLY A 44 9.49 12.71 -7.84
CA GLY A 44 9.40 12.02 -9.12
C GLY A 44 9.67 10.51 -9.03
N ARG A 45 9.04 9.70 -9.90
CA ARG A 45 9.25 8.24 -9.97
C ARG A 45 10.71 7.84 -10.18
N ARG A 46 11.50 8.68 -10.84
CA ARG A 46 12.93 8.44 -11.03
C ARG A 46 13.67 8.39 -9.69
N VAL A 47 13.39 9.34 -8.79
CA VAL A 47 13.99 9.37 -7.45
C VAL A 47 13.44 8.21 -6.61
N LEU A 48 12.13 7.99 -6.65
CA LEU A 48 11.48 6.87 -5.96
C LEU A 48 12.14 5.53 -6.34
N TRP A 49 12.25 5.21 -7.62
CA TRP A 49 12.84 3.95 -8.07
C TRP A 49 14.35 3.85 -7.81
N ALA A 50 15.10 4.95 -7.86
CA ALA A 50 16.50 4.97 -7.46
C ALA A 50 16.66 4.60 -5.97
N ASN A 51 15.79 5.16 -5.11
CA ASN A 51 15.77 4.81 -3.69
C ASN A 51 15.35 3.34 -3.48
N VAL A 52 14.33 2.86 -4.17
CA VAL A 52 13.90 1.44 -4.11
C VAL A 52 15.03 0.50 -4.50
N LEU A 53 15.77 0.80 -5.59
CA LEU A 53 16.90 -0.01 -6.01
C LEU A 53 18.04 -0.01 -4.97
N THR A 54 18.26 1.12 -4.30
CA THR A 54 19.22 1.20 -3.19
C THR A 54 18.81 0.31 -2.03
N LEU A 55 17.52 0.30 -1.67
CA LEU A 55 16.98 -0.58 -0.62
C LEU A 55 17.08 -2.07 -1.01
N ILE A 56 16.76 -2.43 -2.26
CA ILE A 56 16.91 -3.80 -2.77
C ILE A 56 18.37 -4.25 -2.68
N ALA A 57 19.33 -3.37 -3.02
CA ALA A 57 20.75 -3.69 -2.97
C ALA A 57 21.27 -3.97 -1.55
N GLN A 58 20.62 -3.42 -0.51
CA GLN A 58 20.96 -3.70 0.89
C GLN A 58 20.50 -5.09 1.34
N HIS A 59 19.33 -5.56 0.88
CA HIS A 59 18.74 -6.85 1.23
C HIS A 59 18.27 -7.64 0.00
N PRO A 60 19.15 -8.02 -0.95
CA PRO A 60 18.74 -8.56 -2.25
C PRO A 60 18.15 -9.98 -2.18
N TRP A 61 18.46 -10.77 -1.17
CA TRP A 61 18.08 -12.18 -1.11
C TRP A 61 16.69 -12.43 -0.50
N LEU A 62 16.43 -11.82 0.66
CA LEU A 62 15.19 -12.03 1.43
C LEU A 62 14.33 -10.78 1.51
N GLY A 63 14.80 -9.65 0.98
CA GLY A 63 14.15 -8.36 1.12
C GLY A 63 14.20 -7.81 2.54
N TRP A 64 13.48 -6.74 2.77
CA TRP A 64 13.34 -6.10 4.08
C TRP A 64 12.26 -6.74 4.97
N GLY A 65 11.33 -7.47 4.37
CA GLY A 65 10.13 -8.00 5.01
C GLY A 65 8.86 -7.43 4.41
N TRP A 66 7.77 -8.17 4.52
CA TRP A 66 6.47 -7.72 4.03
C TRP A 66 5.95 -6.53 4.85
N GLY A 67 5.67 -5.40 4.17
CA GLY A 67 5.19 -4.17 4.79
C GLY A 67 6.28 -3.34 5.46
N GLU A 68 7.57 -3.60 5.18
CA GLU A 68 8.70 -2.88 5.78
C GLU A 68 9.28 -1.78 4.88
N THR A 69 8.60 -1.46 3.78
CA THR A 69 9.10 -0.50 2.78
C THR A 69 9.30 0.90 3.38
N ASP A 70 8.36 1.41 4.16
CA ASP A 70 8.42 2.72 4.80
C ASP A 70 9.46 2.77 5.93
N TYR A 71 9.58 1.71 6.72
CA TYR A 71 10.63 1.57 7.72
C TYR A 71 12.02 1.52 7.08
N ALA A 72 12.20 0.73 6.04
CA ALA A 72 13.44 0.62 5.29
C ALA A 72 13.86 1.99 4.72
N HIS A 73 12.90 2.71 4.13
CA HIS A 73 13.12 4.04 3.62
C HIS A 73 13.47 5.04 4.73
N PHE A 74 12.79 4.99 5.88
CA PHE A 74 13.09 5.84 7.03
C PHE A 74 14.50 5.60 7.56
N MET A 75 14.90 4.34 7.69
CA MET A 75 16.18 3.94 8.29
C MET A 75 17.39 4.12 7.36
N THR A 76 17.19 4.24 6.06
CA THR A 76 18.29 4.33 5.08
C THR A 76 18.72 5.78 4.86
N ALA A 77 20.04 6.01 4.97
CA ALA A 77 20.69 7.21 4.49
C ALA A 77 21.04 7.04 3.01
N TYR A 78 20.54 7.92 2.16
CA TYR A 78 20.83 7.90 0.73
C TYR A 78 22.01 8.82 0.42
N SER A 79 22.90 8.39 -0.46
CA SER A 79 24.01 9.21 -0.96
C SER A 79 23.56 10.26 -1.98
N GLU A 80 22.42 10.00 -2.62
CA GLU A 80 21.80 10.86 -3.59
C GLU A 80 20.47 11.40 -3.06
N MET A 81 19.66 12.01 -3.94
CA MET A 81 18.39 12.60 -3.56
C MET A 81 17.45 11.55 -2.94
N ARG A 82 16.96 11.88 -1.75
CA ARG A 82 15.93 11.11 -1.07
C ARG A 82 14.56 11.45 -1.67
N PHE A 83 13.71 10.43 -1.85
CA PHE A 83 12.29 10.64 -2.14
C PHE A 83 11.62 11.37 -0.98
N CYS A 84 10.86 12.42 -1.28
CA CYS A 84 10.43 13.38 -0.25
C CYS A 84 9.15 12.95 0.51
N ASP A 85 8.38 12.02 -0.02
CA ASP A 85 7.21 11.49 0.67
C ASP A 85 7.55 10.20 1.44
N MET A 86 6.59 9.73 2.26
CA MET A 86 6.67 8.40 2.85
C MET A 86 6.63 7.36 1.73
N LEU A 87 7.63 6.49 1.69
CA LEU A 87 7.74 5.42 0.70
C LEU A 87 7.07 4.16 1.26
N ASP A 88 5.78 4.03 1.09
CA ASP A 88 5.01 2.84 1.48
C ASP A 88 4.86 1.81 0.35
N ASN A 89 5.11 2.21 -0.89
CA ASN A 89 5.04 1.35 -2.06
C ASN A 89 6.01 1.79 -3.16
N ALA A 90 6.57 0.83 -3.89
CA ALA A 90 7.48 1.11 -5.01
C ALA A 90 6.78 1.64 -6.28
N HIS A 91 5.45 1.63 -6.35
CA HIS A 91 4.65 1.96 -7.54
C HIS A 91 5.05 1.16 -8.80
N ASP A 92 5.58 -0.04 -8.57
CA ASP A 92 5.99 -1.03 -9.55
C ASP A 92 6.01 -2.38 -8.84
N LEU A 93 5.11 -3.29 -9.21
CA LEU A 93 4.92 -4.56 -8.49
C LEU A 93 6.17 -5.44 -8.45
N PRO A 94 6.91 -5.68 -9.54
CA PRO A 94 8.18 -6.40 -9.51
C PRO A 94 9.21 -5.81 -8.56
N LEU A 95 9.39 -4.48 -8.57
CA LEU A 95 10.33 -3.80 -7.68
C LEU A 95 9.86 -3.90 -6.23
N HIS A 96 8.56 -3.76 -5.96
CA HIS A 96 8.01 -3.88 -4.62
C HIS A 96 8.19 -5.29 -4.05
N LEU A 97 7.94 -6.33 -4.85
CA LEU A 97 8.19 -7.71 -4.45
C LEU A 97 9.68 -7.99 -4.21
N ALA A 98 10.57 -7.41 -5.04
CA ALA A 98 12.01 -7.54 -4.85
C ALA A 98 12.49 -6.81 -3.59
N LEU A 99 11.90 -5.66 -3.26
CA LEU A 99 12.21 -4.90 -2.06
C LEU A 99 11.81 -5.63 -0.78
N GLU A 100 10.57 -6.13 -0.73
CA GLU A 100 10.02 -6.73 0.49
C GLU A 100 10.38 -8.21 0.67
N LEU A 101 10.41 -8.99 -0.43
CA LEU A 101 10.57 -10.45 -0.38
C LEU A 101 11.87 -10.95 -1.05
N GLY A 102 12.65 -10.02 -1.61
CA GLY A 102 13.91 -10.31 -2.27
C GLY A 102 13.79 -10.61 -3.77
N VAL A 103 14.89 -10.39 -4.47
CA VAL A 103 15.01 -10.60 -5.92
C VAL A 103 14.67 -12.03 -6.35
N PRO A 104 15.11 -13.10 -5.65
CA PRO A 104 14.75 -14.47 -6.05
C PRO A 104 13.25 -14.72 -6.03
N PHE A 105 12.52 -14.18 -5.05
CA PHE A 105 11.07 -14.32 -4.97
C PHE A 105 10.38 -13.56 -6.11
N ALA A 106 10.77 -12.32 -6.37
CA ALA A 106 10.21 -11.53 -7.48
C ALA A 106 10.42 -12.22 -8.84
N LEU A 107 11.62 -12.76 -9.08
CA LEU A 107 11.93 -13.53 -10.29
C LEU A 107 11.11 -14.83 -10.37
N ALA A 108 10.89 -15.53 -9.26
CA ALA A 108 10.07 -16.73 -9.22
C ALA A 108 8.60 -16.41 -9.59
N VAL A 109 8.03 -15.32 -9.05
CA VAL A 109 6.67 -14.87 -9.40
C VAL A 109 6.59 -14.51 -10.88
N LEU A 110 7.57 -13.77 -11.40
CA LEU A 110 7.62 -13.43 -12.82
C LEU A 110 7.71 -14.69 -13.69
N PHE A 111 8.60 -15.62 -13.36
CA PHE A 111 8.76 -16.88 -14.09
C PHE A 111 7.48 -17.70 -14.10
N VAL A 112 6.83 -17.88 -12.95
CA VAL A 112 5.55 -18.60 -12.82
C VAL A 112 4.48 -17.92 -13.68
N THR A 113 4.41 -16.60 -13.66
CA THR A 113 3.45 -15.83 -14.47
C THR A 113 3.70 -16.04 -15.96
N VAL A 114 4.95 -15.95 -16.43
CA VAL A 114 5.32 -16.19 -17.83
C VAL A 114 4.99 -17.61 -18.28
N VAL A 115 5.35 -18.62 -17.47
CA VAL A 115 5.03 -20.03 -17.74
C VAL A 115 3.52 -20.25 -17.79
N TRP A 116 2.78 -19.64 -16.88
CA TRP A 116 1.32 -19.72 -16.86
C TRP A 116 0.70 -19.09 -18.11
N LEU A 117 1.15 -17.89 -18.52
CA LEU A 117 0.72 -17.24 -19.74
C LEU A 117 1.02 -18.09 -20.97
N TRP A 118 2.23 -18.66 -21.05
CA TRP A 118 2.61 -19.53 -22.16
C TRP A 118 1.73 -20.78 -22.24
N ARG A 119 1.45 -21.41 -21.12
CA ARG A 119 0.58 -22.60 -21.08
C ARG A 119 -0.87 -22.29 -21.42
N ARG A 120 -1.37 -21.14 -20.98
CA ARG A 120 -2.76 -20.72 -21.20
C ARG A 120 -3.01 -20.12 -22.58
N ARG A 121 -1.97 -19.64 -23.27
CA ARG A 121 -1.99 -19.11 -24.63
C ARG A 121 -3.13 -18.09 -24.87
N PRO A 122 -3.19 -16.95 -24.13
CA PRO A 122 -4.27 -15.96 -24.26
C PRO A 122 -4.48 -15.46 -25.68
N TRP A 123 -3.43 -15.45 -26.52
CA TRP A 123 -3.49 -15.05 -27.93
C TRP A 123 -4.24 -16.04 -28.83
N GLN A 124 -4.57 -17.25 -28.36
CA GLN A 124 -5.35 -18.26 -29.07
C GLN A 124 -6.78 -18.37 -28.53
N GLU A 125 -7.14 -17.58 -27.52
CA GLU A 125 -8.46 -17.60 -26.91
C GLU A 125 -9.51 -17.09 -27.89
N ARG A 126 -10.66 -17.76 -27.94
CA ARG A 126 -11.78 -17.43 -28.83
C ARG A 126 -13.07 -17.15 -28.09
N ASN A 127 -13.16 -17.54 -26.83
CA ASN A 127 -14.35 -17.29 -26.03
C ASN A 127 -14.38 -15.81 -25.60
N PRO A 128 -15.43 -15.03 -25.93
CA PRO A 128 -15.49 -13.59 -25.62
C PRO A 128 -15.34 -13.27 -24.14
N TRP A 129 -15.91 -14.08 -23.25
CA TRP A 129 -15.83 -13.89 -21.81
C TRP A 129 -14.41 -14.09 -21.27
N ARG A 130 -13.70 -15.10 -21.83
CA ARG A 130 -12.31 -15.37 -21.46
C ARG A 130 -11.37 -14.32 -22.08
N ILE A 131 -11.64 -13.83 -23.30
CA ILE A 131 -10.91 -12.69 -23.88
C ILE A 131 -11.06 -11.46 -22.99
N MET A 132 -12.27 -11.15 -22.54
CA MET A 132 -12.53 -10.04 -21.62
C MET A 132 -11.72 -10.22 -20.32
N ALA A 133 -11.69 -11.41 -19.72
CA ALA A 133 -10.90 -11.69 -18.52
C ALA A 133 -9.40 -11.48 -18.77
N TRP A 134 -8.86 -11.90 -19.92
CA TRP A 134 -7.49 -11.64 -20.31
C TRP A 134 -7.18 -10.15 -20.48
N CYS A 135 -8.12 -9.38 -21.04
CA CYS A 135 -7.98 -7.92 -21.13
C CYS A 135 -7.95 -7.27 -19.75
N TRP A 136 -8.78 -7.70 -18.80
CA TRP A 136 -8.74 -7.21 -17.41
C TRP A 136 -7.39 -7.50 -16.75
N LEU A 137 -6.86 -8.74 -16.90
CA LEU A 137 -5.55 -9.09 -16.35
C LEU A 137 -4.43 -8.27 -17.00
N LEU A 138 -4.49 -8.01 -18.30
CA LEU A 138 -3.51 -7.17 -18.98
C LEU A 138 -3.52 -5.74 -18.44
N VAL A 139 -4.72 -5.15 -18.30
CA VAL A 139 -4.86 -3.78 -17.75
C VAL A 139 -4.36 -3.72 -16.32
N LEU A 140 -4.70 -4.70 -15.47
CA LEU A 140 -4.21 -4.79 -14.10
C LEU A 140 -2.69 -4.95 -14.05
N ALA A 141 -2.11 -5.80 -14.91
CA ALA A 141 -0.66 -5.98 -14.98
C ALA A 141 0.05 -4.69 -15.38
N LEU A 142 -0.44 -3.99 -16.42
CA LEU A 142 0.12 -2.70 -16.85
C LEU A 142 -0.04 -1.63 -15.76
N HIS A 143 -1.18 -1.59 -15.09
CA HIS A 143 -1.42 -0.66 -13.98
C HIS A 143 -0.46 -0.95 -12.81
N SER A 144 -0.18 -2.22 -12.52
CA SER A 144 0.73 -2.65 -11.46
C SER A 144 2.21 -2.34 -11.75
N MET A 145 2.57 -1.98 -12.99
CA MET A 145 3.90 -1.46 -13.33
C MET A 145 4.06 0.04 -13.05
N LEU A 146 2.97 0.72 -12.75
CA LEU A 146 2.95 2.18 -12.60
C LEU A 146 2.36 2.62 -11.26
N GLU A 147 1.60 1.76 -10.61
CA GLU A 147 0.87 2.00 -9.37
C GLU A 147 0.70 0.67 -8.62
N TYR A 148 -0.05 0.70 -7.52
CA TYR A 148 -0.32 -0.47 -6.68
C TYR A 148 -1.81 -0.84 -6.61
N PRO A 149 -2.47 -1.12 -7.77
CA PRO A 149 -3.91 -1.40 -7.79
C PRO A 149 -4.31 -2.60 -6.94
N LEU A 150 -3.43 -3.59 -6.79
CA LEU A 150 -3.72 -4.82 -6.04
C LEU A 150 -3.84 -4.61 -4.52
N TRP A 151 -3.54 -3.40 -4.00
CA TRP A 151 -3.81 -3.02 -2.60
C TRP A 151 -5.24 -2.51 -2.41
N TYR A 152 -6.02 -2.32 -3.49
CA TYR A 152 -7.39 -1.82 -3.43
C TYR A 152 -8.41 -2.90 -3.76
N GLY A 153 -9.45 -3.04 -2.92
CA GLY A 153 -10.49 -4.05 -3.03
C GLY A 153 -11.13 -4.19 -4.41
N PRO A 154 -11.53 -3.13 -5.12
CA PRO A 154 -12.13 -3.24 -6.46
C PRO A 154 -11.23 -3.94 -7.47
N PHE A 155 -9.92 -3.68 -7.44
CA PHE A 155 -8.97 -4.33 -8.35
C PHE A 155 -8.70 -5.79 -7.95
N GLN A 156 -8.67 -6.10 -6.65
CA GLN A 156 -8.59 -7.48 -6.16
C GLN A 156 -9.82 -8.29 -6.59
N MET A 157 -11.02 -7.72 -6.51
CA MET A 157 -12.25 -8.34 -7.00
C MET A 157 -12.19 -8.60 -8.51
N THR A 158 -11.70 -7.62 -9.29
CA THR A 158 -11.53 -7.78 -10.74
C THR A 158 -10.52 -8.87 -11.07
N LEU A 159 -9.41 -8.95 -10.34
CA LEU A 159 -8.42 -10.03 -10.46
C LEU A 159 -9.06 -11.38 -10.17
N GLY A 160 -9.79 -11.51 -9.05
CA GLY A 160 -10.46 -12.73 -8.65
C GLY A 160 -11.50 -13.20 -9.67
N LEU A 161 -12.33 -12.30 -10.20
CA LEU A 161 -13.31 -12.59 -11.25
C LEU A 161 -12.64 -13.04 -12.54
N ALA A 162 -11.57 -12.37 -12.97
CA ALA A 162 -10.84 -12.74 -14.18
C ALA A 162 -10.22 -14.14 -14.05
N LEU A 163 -9.56 -14.42 -12.94
CA LEU A 163 -8.99 -15.75 -12.67
C LEU A 163 -10.06 -16.82 -12.57
N GLY A 164 -11.20 -16.53 -11.96
CA GLY A 164 -12.36 -17.42 -11.87
C GLY A 164 -12.90 -17.78 -13.26
N LEU A 165 -13.12 -16.80 -14.13
CA LEU A 165 -13.56 -17.02 -15.52
C LEU A 165 -12.54 -17.86 -16.33
N LEU A 166 -11.26 -17.65 -16.10
CA LEU A 166 -10.20 -18.40 -16.79
C LEU A 166 -10.01 -19.82 -16.22
N SER A 167 -10.41 -20.07 -14.99
CA SER A 167 -10.33 -21.37 -14.34
C SER A 167 -11.55 -22.24 -14.60
N ALA A 168 -12.68 -21.66 -15.00
CA ALA A 168 -13.89 -22.40 -15.31
C ALA A 168 -13.66 -23.37 -16.47
N PRO A 169 -14.11 -24.64 -16.40
CA PRO A 169 -14.01 -25.61 -17.47
C PRO A 169 -14.76 -25.10 -18.71
N ALA A 170 -14.18 -25.31 -19.89
CA ALA A 170 -14.76 -24.87 -21.16
C ALA A 170 -16.03 -25.66 -21.57
N THR A 171 -16.26 -26.81 -20.95
CA THR A 171 -17.40 -27.68 -21.20
C THR A 171 -18.27 -27.78 -19.95
N THR A 172 -19.57 -27.66 -20.15
CA THR A 172 -20.62 -27.90 -19.15
C THR A 172 -20.84 -29.39 -18.94
N ASP A 173 -19.77 -30.18 -18.81
CA ASP A 173 -19.95 -31.53 -18.33
C ASP A 173 -20.37 -31.42 -16.86
N LYS A 174 -21.63 -31.78 -16.62
CA LYS A 174 -22.24 -31.79 -15.28
C LYS A 174 -21.71 -32.99 -14.48
N SER A 175 -20.37 -33.08 -14.39
CA SER A 175 -19.81 -33.89 -13.31
C SER A 175 -20.26 -33.18 -12.02
N GLU A 176 -20.88 -33.94 -11.15
CA GLU A 176 -21.29 -33.51 -9.80
C GLU A 176 -20.08 -33.00 -9.02
N VAL A 177 -19.59 -31.80 -9.40
CA VAL A 177 -18.76 -31.01 -8.49
C VAL A 177 -19.65 -30.85 -7.26
N THR A 178 -19.26 -31.47 -6.20
CA THR A 178 -19.92 -31.36 -4.90
C THR A 178 -20.09 -29.87 -4.63
N GLN A 179 -21.29 -29.35 -4.92
CA GLN A 179 -21.60 -27.89 -4.83
C GLN A 179 -21.35 -27.34 -3.42
N GLY A 180 -21.20 -28.26 -2.43
CA GLY A 180 -20.94 -27.88 -1.05
C GLY A 180 -19.62 -27.18 -0.79
N VAL A 181 -18.51 -27.54 -1.47
CA VAL A 181 -17.19 -26.95 -1.21
C VAL A 181 -17.14 -25.48 -1.64
N PRO A 182 -17.53 -25.09 -2.87
CA PRO A 182 -17.57 -23.66 -3.25
C PRO A 182 -18.50 -22.83 -2.37
N VAL A 183 -19.66 -23.37 -1.99
CA VAL A 183 -20.60 -22.68 -1.09
C VAL A 183 -20.00 -22.48 0.29
N LEU A 184 -19.34 -23.50 0.85
CA LEU A 184 -18.67 -23.39 2.15
C LEU A 184 -17.53 -22.33 2.11
N VAL A 185 -16.70 -22.34 1.06
CA VAL A 185 -15.64 -21.36 0.87
C VAL A 185 -16.23 -19.94 0.75
N ALA A 186 -17.26 -19.76 -0.07
CA ALA A 186 -17.93 -18.46 -0.22
C ALA A 186 -18.54 -17.98 1.09
N ALA A 187 -19.20 -18.86 1.84
CA ALA A 187 -19.77 -18.53 3.15
C ALA A 187 -18.70 -18.14 4.16
N THR A 188 -17.58 -18.88 4.21
CA THR A 188 -16.44 -18.57 5.10
C THR A 188 -15.83 -17.21 4.78
N LEU A 189 -15.60 -16.93 3.50
CA LEU A 189 -15.09 -15.63 3.05
C LEU A 189 -16.07 -14.51 3.39
N PHE A 190 -17.35 -14.72 3.18
CA PHE A 190 -18.38 -13.72 3.51
C PHE A 190 -18.42 -13.42 5.02
N MET A 191 -18.39 -14.46 5.86
CA MET A 191 -18.32 -14.29 7.32
C MET A 191 -17.01 -13.59 7.74
N GLY A 192 -15.90 -13.90 7.09
CA GLY A 192 -14.63 -13.20 7.31
C GLY A 192 -14.72 -11.70 6.96
N CYS A 193 -15.38 -11.36 5.85
CA CYS A 193 -15.62 -9.96 5.47
C CYS A 193 -16.53 -9.24 6.49
N LEU A 194 -17.58 -9.90 6.97
CA LEU A 194 -18.46 -9.33 8.00
C LEU A 194 -17.69 -9.08 9.30
N TYR A 195 -16.88 -10.04 9.73
CA TYR A 195 -16.02 -9.88 10.89
C TYR A 195 -15.04 -8.72 10.71
N ALA A 196 -14.35 -8.64 9.56
CA ALA A 196 -13.42 -7.56 9.26
C ALA A 196 -14.10 -6.19 9.26
N ALA A 197 -15.30 -6.08 8.67
CA ALA A 197 -16.08 -4.84 8.68
C ALA A 197 -16.48 -4.41 10.10
N TRP A 198 -16.90 -5.37 10.93
CA TRP A 198 -17.24 -5.11 12.33
C TRP A 198 -16.00 -4.69 13.14
N ASP A 199 -14.88 -5.40 12.97
CA ASP A 199 -13.63 -5.10 13.69
C ASP A 199 -13.04 -3.75 13.25
N PHE A 200 -13.11 -3.42 11.94
CA PHE A 200 -12.75 -2.11 11.41
C PHE A 200 -13.61 -0.99 11.98
N ASN A 201 -14.95 -1.20 12.05
CA ASN A 201 -15.85 -0.21 12.65
C ASN A 201 -15.50 0.03 14.13
N ARG A 202 -15.16 -1.02 14.87
CA ARG A 202 -14.75 -0.94 16.28
C ARG A 202 -13.50 -0.06 16.46
N VAL A 203 -12.46 -0.29 15.64
CA VAL A 203 -11.22 0.50 15.68
C VAL A 203 -11.45 1.91 15.16
N GLY A 204 -12.28 2.07 14.13
CA GLY A 204 -12.64 3.37 13.56
C GLY A 204 -13.28 4.34 14.55
N GLN A 205 -13.87 3.84 15.65
CA GLN A 205 -14.47 4.69 16.68
C GLN A 205 -13.45 5.62 17.38
N ILE A 206 -12.17 5.24 17.42
CA ILE A 206 -11.12 6.09 18.00
C ILE A 206 -11.03 7.43 17.26
N TYR A 207 -11.15 7.40 15.94
CA TYR A 207 -10.98 8.56 15.05
C TYR A 207 -12.26 9.36 14.84
N ARG A 208 -13.41 8.87 15.36
CA ARG A 208 -14.68 9.61 15.30
C ARG A 208 -14.77 10.64 16.41
N HIS A 209 -15.39 11.79 16.10
CA HIS A 209 -15.73 12.76 17.12
C HIS A 209 -16.66 12.13 18.19
N ALA A 210 -16.51 12.51 19.45
CA ALA A 210 -17.22 11.87 20.58
C ALA A 210 -18.76 11.81 20.40
N SER A 211 -19.34 12.82 19.76
CA SER A 211 -20.79 12.84 19.44
C SER A 211 -21.21 11.88 18.31
N ALA A 212 -20.26 11.46 17.46
CA ALA A 212 -20.50 10.58 16.31
C ALA A 212 -20.11 9.11 16.59
N ARG A 213 -19.66 8.80 17.80
CA ARG A 213 -19.35 7.42 18.20
C ARG A 213 -20.61 6.63 18.46
N ASP A 214 -20.57 5.36 18.08
CA ASP A 214 -21.65 4.43 18.38
C ASP A 214 -21.78 4.27 19.91
N ALA A 215 -22.99 4.15 20.44
CA ALA A 215 -23.25 4.14 21.88
C ALA A 215 -22.42 3.09 22.67
N ALA A 216 -22.17 1.92 22.04
CA ALA A 216 -21.39 0.84 22.65
C ALA A 216 -19.91 1.16 22.87
N TYR A 217 -19.36 2.17 22.16
CA TYR A 217 -17.93 2.50 22.18
C TYR A 217 -17.64 3.93 22.68
N LYS A 218 -18.67 4.63 23.16
CA LYS A 218 -18.61 6.06 23.43
C LYS A 218 -17.67 6.39 24.59
N ASP A 219 -17.70 5.57 25.64
CA ASP A 219 -16.99 5.85 26.89
C ASP A 219 -15.52 5.41 26.83
N ASP A 220 -15.21 4.28 26.19
CA ASP A 220 -13.84 3.76 26.07
C ASP A 220 -13.55 3.22 24.66
N PRO A 221 -13.43 4.08 23.64
CA PRO A 221 -13.14 3.63 22.28
C PRO A 221 -11.78 2.97 22.12
N LEU A 222 -10.77 3.40 22.87
CA LEU A 222 -9.42 2.84 22.81
C LEU A 222 -9.37 1.43 23.45
N GLY A 223 -9.97 1.23 24.61
CA GLY A 223 -10.02 -0.09 25.26
C GLY A 223 -10.75 -1.12 24.40
N HIS A 224 -11.84 -0.72 23.72
CA HIS A 224 -12.52 -1.59 22.76
C HIS A 224 -11.67 -1.87 21.53
N ALA A 225 -10.96 -0.88 20.98
CA ALA A 225 -10.10 -1.05 19.82
C ALA A 225 -8.90 -1.96 20.10
N LYS A 226 -8.34 -1.92 21.30
CA LYS A 226 -7.24 -2.83 21.73
C LYS A 226 -7.62 -4.32 21.70
N GLN A 227 -8.91 -4.63 21.72
CA GLN A 227 -9.41 -6.00 21.55
C GLN A 227 -9.45 -6.44 20.08
N SER A 228 -9.08 -5.56 19.13
CA SER A 228 -9.01 -5.91 17.73
C SER A 228 -7.94 -6.97 17.47
N TRP A 229 -8.30 -7.96 16.65
CA TRP A 229 -7.37 -8.96 16.18
C TRP A 229 -6.75 -8.55 14.83
N LEU A 230 -7.56 -8.01 13.92
CA LEU A 230 -7.10 -7.65 12.58
C LEU A 230 -6.37 -6.28 12.55
N PHE A 231 -6.81 -5.35 13.38
CA PHE A 231 -6.36 -3.95 13.35
C PHE A 231 -5.63 -3.55 14.64
N LYS A 232 -4.87 -4.50 15.21
CA LYS A 232 -4.12 -4.27 16.45
C LYS A 232 -3.12 -3.12 16.32
N ASN A 233 -2.37 -3.06 15.22
CA ASN A 233 -1.38 -2.03 14.99
C ASN A 233 -2.00 -0.61 14.94
N GLN A 234 -3.20 -0.47 14.39
CA GLN A 234 -3.94 0.80 14.38
C GLN A 234 -4.35 1.24 15.79
N ALA A 235 -4.74 0.29 16.64
CA ALA A 235 -5.07 0.58 18.03
C ALA A 235 -3.83 0.95 18.86
N ASP A 236 -2.73 0.20 18.70
CA ASP A 236 -1.45 0.47 19.36
C ASP A 236 -0.87 1.82 18.89
N PHE A 237 -1.02 2.15 17.61
CA PHE A 237 -0.63 3.45 17.04
C PHE A 237 -1.44 4.61 17.66
N ALA A 238 -2.75 4.46 17.77
CA ALA A 238 -3.60 5.46 18.38
C ALA A 238 -3.26 5.66 19.86
N GLU A 239 -2.99 4.58 20.58
CA GLU A 239 -2.55 4.66 21.97
C GLU A 239 -1.22 5.41 22.11
N LEU A 240 -0.19 4.99 21.37
CA LEU A 240 1.14 5.60 21.43
C LEU A 240 1.09 7.09 21.09
N THR A 241 0.35 7.48 20.06
CA THR A 241 0.33 8.86 19.57
C THR A 241 -0.49 9.80 20.45
N THR A 242 -1.39 9.27 21.28
CA THR A 242 -2.19 10.07 22.23
C THR A 242 -1.58 10.16 23.63
N GLN A 243 -0.65 9.26 23.98
CA GLN A 243 0.02 9.29 25.29
C GLN A 243 1.11 10.36 25.35
N THR A 244 1.30 10.94 26.54
CA THR A 244 2.45 11.80 26.82
C THR A 244 3.58 10.95 27.39
N VAL A 245 4.80 11.13 26.90
CA VAL A 245 5.99 10.45 27.43
C VAL A 245 6.41 11.11 28.74
N THR A 246 6.63 10.31 29.77
CA THR A 246 7.10 10.75 31.11
C THR A 246 8.22 9.82 31.58
N ALA A 247 9.00 10.22 32.56
CA ALA A 247 10.06 9.37 33.12
C ALA A 247 9.53 8.03 33.68
N GLU A 248 8.27 7.98 34.09
CA GLU A 248 7.64 6.78 34.65
C GLU A 248 7.26 5.76 33.55
N ASN A 249 6.80 6.24 32.39
CA ASN A 249 6.30 5.38 31.33
C ASN A 249 7.27 5.22 30.13
N ALA A 250 8.37 5.97 30.11
CA ALA A 250 9.35 5.93 28.99
C ALA A 250 9.86 4.52 28.72
N LYS A 251 10.05 3.70 29.76
CA LYS A 251 10.51 2.32 29.65
C LYS A 251 9.54 1.40 28.89
N ASP A 252 8.26 1.67 29.00
CA ASP A 252 7.21 0.90 28.31
C ASP A 252 6.93 1.47 26.89
N ILE A 253 6.96 2.79 26.77
CA ILE A 253 6.71 3.48 25.49
C ILE A 253 7.84 3.25 24.48
N TYR A 254 9.09 3.23 24.91
CA TYR A 254 10.23 3.10 24.00
C TYR A 254 10.16 1.85 23.11
N PRO A 255 10.04 0.63 23.67
CA PRO A 255 9.94 -0.58 22.83
C PRO A 255 8.64 -0.63 22.03
N GLN A 256 7.55 -0.01 22.49
CA GLN A 256 6.30 0.11 21.73
C GLN A 256 6.50 1.03 20.53
N ALA A 257 7.16 2.17 20.71
CA ALA A 257 7.44 3.11 19.63
C ALA A 257 8.35 2.48 18.56
N LEU A 258 9.42 1.78 18.97
CA LEU A 258 10.30 1.06 18.04
C LEU A 258 9.54 0.02 17.21
N ARG A 259 8.66 -0.77 17.83
CA ARG A 259 7.82 -1.73 17.09
C ARG A 259 6.87 -1.04 16.11
N LEU A 260 6.27 0.08 16.52
CA LEU A 260 5.33 0.81 15.68
C LEU A 260 6.00 1.58 14.54
N MET A 261 7.30 1.83 14.62
CA MET A 261 8.06 2.34 13.46
C MET A 261 8.08 1.34 12.29
N HIS A 262 7.99 0.04 12.54
CA HIS A 262 7.83 -0.97 11.48
C HIS A 262 6.43 -0.99 10.87
N TYR A 263 5.43 -0.49 11.58
CA TYR A 263 4.08 -0.33 11.05
C TYR A 263 3.90 1.01 10.34
N SER A 264 4.42 2.10 10.92
CA SER A 264 4.38 3.44 10.34
C SER A 264 5.39 4.36 11.03
N PRO A 265 6.54 4.68 10.41
CA PRO A 265 7.58 5.54 10.96
C PRO A 265 7.23 7.04 10.82
N GLU A 266 5.97 7.40 11.08
CA GLU A 266 5.54 8.79 11.06
C GLU A 266 6.24 9.62 12.15
N ALA A 267 6.38 10.93 11.88
CA ALA A 267 7.07 11.85 12.78
C ALA A 267 6.60 11.77 14.25
N ARG A 268 5.29 11.56 14.47
CA ARG A 268 4.73 11.43 15.83
C ARG A 268 5.12 10.13 16.54
N VAL A 269 5.31 9.02 15.81
CA VAL A 269 5.80 7.75 16.38
C VAL A 269 7.30 7.86 16.67
N VAL A 270 8.07 8.35 15.72
CA VAL A 270 9.51 8.57 15.87
C VAL A 270 9.81 9.54 17.02
N GLN A 271 9.01 10.61 17.18
CA GLN A 271 9.18 11.55 18.27
C GLN A 271 8.97 10.87 19.64
N ARG A 272 7.99 9.94 19.77
CA ARG A 272 7.82 9.16 21.02
C ARG A 272 9.04 8.28 21.33
N ALA A 273 9.66 7.69 20.30
CA ALA A 273 10.90 6.93 20.48
C ALA A 273 12.05 7.83 20.94
N ILE A 274 12.21 9.01 20.33
CA ILE A 274 13.24 10.00 20.71
C ILE A 274 13.05 10.46 22.15
N ASP A 275 11.84 10.93 22.49
CA ASP A 275 11.53 11.45 23.82
C ASP A 275 11.76 10.39 24.91
N SER A 276 11.37 9.13 24.62
CA SER A 276 11.57 8.02 25.55
C SER A 276 13.05 7.66 25.71
N ALA A 277 13.81 7.61 24.61
CA ALA A 277 15.25 7.32 24.64
C ALA A 277 16.01 8.36 25.47
N GLN A 278 15.69 9.67 25.31
CA GLN A 278 16.29 10.75 26.10
C GLN A 278 16.01 10.59 27.60
N LEU A 279 14.76 10.27 27.98
CA LEU A 279 14.41 10.06 29.39
C LEU A 279 15.05 8.82 30.00
N LEU A 280 15.42 7.83 29.16
CA LEU A 280 16.13 6.61 29.57
C LEU A 280 17.65 6.79 29.59
N GLY A 281 18.18 7.92 29.11
CA GLY A 281 19.61 8.21 29.05
C GLY A 281 20.30 7.54 27.84
N ASP A 282 19.53 7.08 26.83
CA ASP A 282 20.05 6.57 25.57
C ASP A 282 20.17 7.70 24.53
N ASP A 283 21.08 8.64 24.81
CA ASP A 283 21.26 9.83 24.02
C ASP A 283 21.77 9.51 22.59
N GLU A 284 22.51 8.43 22.41
CA GLU A 284 23.01 8.01 21.11
C GLU A 284 21.86 7.62 20.17
N GLN A 285 20.94 6.78 20.62
CA GLN A 285 19.77 6.38 19.83
C GLN A 285 18.81 7.55 19.63
N ALA A 286 18.60 8.38 20.63
CA ALA A 286 17.78 9.57 20.51
C ALA A 286 18.31 10.52 19.44
N GLN A 287 19.62 10.76 19.44
CA GLN A 287 20.26 11.64 18.44
C GLN A 287 20.23 11.03 17.03
N ALA A 288 20.46 9.71 16.90
CA ALA A 288 20.40 9.01 15.61
C ALA A 288 19.00 9.12 14.99
N LEU A 289 17.93 8.88 15.76
CA LEU A 289 16.55 9.00 15.29
C LEU A 289 16.18 10.46 14.98
N ALA A 290 16.63 11.41 15.82
CA ALA A 290 16.37 12.84 15.63
C ALA A 290 17.02 13.35 14.34
N THR A 291 18.27 12.95 14.06
CA THR A 291 18.97 13.31 12.82
C THR A 291 18.22 12.81 11.59
N ARG A 292 17.78 11.55 11.58
CA ARG A 292 16.99 10.98 10.48
C ARG A 292 15.66 11.69 10.26
N LEU A 293 14.96 11.99 11.36
CA LEU A 293 13.70 12.73 11.30
C LEU A 293 13.90 14.15 10.75
N GLN A 294 15.02 14.79 11.11
CA GLN A 294 15.39 16.12 10.60
C GLN A 294 15.72 16.08 9.10
N ASP A 295 16.47 15.08 8.65
CA ASP A 295 16.82 14.89 7.25
C ASP A 295 15.56 14.73 6.36
N ILE A 296 14.57 13.98 6.85
CA ILE A 296 13.28 13.85 6.15
C ILE A 296 12.59 15.21 6.05
N LYS A 297 12.50 15.96 7.16
CA LYS A 297 11.85 17.27 7.19
C LYS A 297 12.54 18.29 6.27
N ASN A 298 13.86 18.25 6.18
CA ASN A 298 14.65 19.15 5.34
C ASN A 298 14.50 18.82 3.84
N ASN A 299 14.25 17.58 3.49
CA ASN A 299 14.07 17.11 2.12
C ASN A 299 12.60 17.13 1.66
N THR A 300 11.66 17.43 2.55
CA THR A 300 10.24 17.59 2.19
C THR A 300 9.97 19.07 1.87
N PRO A 301 9.63 19.45 0.62
CA PRO A 301 9.25 20.80 0.28
C PRO A 301 8.04 21.26 1.11
N ARG A 302 8.07 22.48 1.59
CA ARG A 302 6.95 23.10 2.35
C ARG A 302 5.87 23.60 1.41
#